data_fcc28f26007da7edc52ee093aba877dd
#
_entry.id   fcc28f26007da7edc52ee093aba877dd
#
_cell.length_a   1.000
_cell.length_b   1.000
_cell.length_c   1.000
_cell.angle_alpha   90.00
_cell.angle_beta   90.00
_cell.angle_gamma   90.00
#
_symmetry.space_group_name_H-M   'P 1'
#
loop_
_entity.id
_entity.type
_entity.pdbx_description
1 polymer ?
#
loop_
_entity_poly.entity_id
_entity_poly.type
_entity_poly.pdbx_seq_one_letter_code
_entity_poly.pdbx_strand_id
1 'polypeptide(L)'
;MKNFINLKDIPLADLRKILNDAKKRKIKRKRLSTLDVDKDQPLKGKLIIQMYEKQSSRTRLSFHIAINQLGAGSITVKANELHLGKGSESLEDTAKILSTYGDGFLLRTNSDKKIEDFTKNLTIPIINLLSPSSHPCQVLSDVF
;
A
#
# COMPACT_ATOMS: atom_id res chain seq x y z
N MET A 1 -5.83 9.45 10.59
CA MET A 1 -5.12 8.60 9.62
C MET A 1 -6.15 7.78 8.86
N LYS A 2 -6.09 7.74 7.52
CA LYS A 2 -7.08 6.98 6.72
C LYS A 2 -6.45 5.70 6.18
N ASN A 3 -6.99 4.56 6.56
CA ASN A 3 -6.65 3.25 6.00
C ASN A 3 -7.44 3.02 4.70
N PHE A 4 -6.91 2.21 3.80
CA PHE A 4 -7.57 1.83 2.56
C PHE A 4 -7.73 0.30 2.51
N ILE A 5 -8.79 -0.20 3.17
CA ILE A 5 -9.02 -1.64 3.36
C ILE A 5 -10.09 -2.16 2.40
N ASN A 6 -11.24 -1.50 2.34
CA ASN A 6 -12.35 -1.83 1.45
C ASN A 6 -12.90 -0.57 0.81
N LEU A 7 -13.38 -0.68 -0.44
CA LEU A 7 -14.01 0.46 -1.12
C LEU A 7 -15.29 0.93 -0.43
N LYS A 8 -16.07 -0.01 0.13
CA LYS A 8 -17.32 0.30 0.84
C LYS A 8 -17.12 1.23 2.06
N ASP A 9 -15.90 1.23 2.63
CA ASP A 9 -15.58 2.02 3.82
C ASP A 9 -15.06 3.42 3.47
N ILE A 10 -14.90 3.72 2.17
CA ILE A 10 -14.39 4.99 1.68
C ILE A 10 -15.54 5.86 1.17
N PRO A 11 -15.69 7.09 1.67
CA PRO A 11 -16.72 8.02 1.20
C PRO A 11 -16.62 8.23 -0.32
N LEU A 12 -17.76 8.27 -1.01
CA LEU A 12 -17.80 8.44 -2.47
C LEU A 12 -17.06 9.70 -2.95
N ALA A 13 -17.10 10.76 -2.15
CA ALA A 13 -16.38 12.00 -2.44
C ALA A 13 -14.84 11.79 -2.45
N ASP A 14 -14.32 10.94 -1.55
CA ASP A 14 -12.89 10.63 -1.50
C ASP A 14 -12.50 9.69 -2.66
N LEU A 15 -13.33 8.71 -3.01
CA LEU A 15 -13.10 7.87 -4.19
C LEU A 15 -13.04 8.70 -5.48
N ARG A 16 -13.96 9.65 -5.64
CA ARG A 16 -13.94 10.59 -6.77
C ARG A 16 -12.68 11.44 -6.81
N LYS A 17 -12.19 11.91 -5.65
CA LYS A 17 -10.91 12.65 -5.57
C LYS A 17 -9.74 11.79 -6.03
N ILE A 18 -9.67 10.53 -5.56
CA ILE A 18 -8.61 9.58 -5.96
C ILE A 18 -8.62 9.37 -7.47
N LEU A 19 -9.78 9.07 -8.07
CA LEU A 19 -9.90 8.88 -9.52
C LEU A 19 -9.54 10.13 -10.32
N ASN A 20 -9.98 11.31 -9.87
CA ASN A 20 -9.66 12.58 -10.51
C ASN A 20 -8.16 12.90 -10.45
N ASP A 21 -7.52 12.65 -9.30
CA ASP A 21 -6.06 12.84 -9.16
C ASP A 21 -5.30 11.86 -10.05
N ALA A 22 -5.67 10.59 -10.05
CA ALA A 22 -5.10 9.57 -10.92
C ALA A 22 -5.22 9.98 -12.41
N LYS A 23 -6.39 10.47 -12.85
CA LYS A 23 -6.59 10.95 -14.21
C LYS A 23 -5.68 12.14 -14.56
N LYS A 24 -5.56 13.11 -13.65
CA LYS A 24 -4.65 14.25 -13.83
C LYS A 24 -3.20 13.81 -13.94
N ARG A 25 -2.75 12.87 -13.08
CA ARG A 25 -1.40 12.30 -13.12
C ARG A 25 -1.15 11.55 -14.41
N LYS A 26 -2.07 10.69 -14.83
CA LYS A 26 -1.98 9.95 -16.11
C LYS A 26 -1.77 10.90 -17.30
N ILE A 27 -2.49 12.03 -17.34
CA ILE A 27 -2.33 13.04 -18.41
C ILE A 27 -0.95 13.69 -18.34
N LYS A 28 -0.51 14.14 -17.15
CA LYS A 28 0.81 14.77 -16.94
C LYS A 28 1.96 13.82 -17.30
N ARG A 29 1.78 12.53 -17.07
CA ARG A 29 2.82 11.51 -17.31
C ARG A 29 2.93 11.01 -18.74
N LYS A 30 2.11 11.46 -19.69
CA LYS A 30 2.15 11.01 -21.11
C LYS A 30 3.53 11.12 -21.77
N ARG A 31 4.40 12.05 -21.32
CA ARG A 31 5.73 12.30 -21.88
C ARG A 31 6.86 11.95 -20.91
N LEU A 32 6.55 11.31 -19.80
CA LEU A 32 7.52 10.90 -18.78
C LEU A 32 7.86 9.43 -18.94
N SER A 33 9.09 9.07 -18.60
CA SER A 33 9.51 7.68 -18.52
C SER A 33 8.98 6.99 -17.25
N THR A 34 9.15 5.68 -17.17
CA THR A 34 8.75 4.90 -15.99
C THR A 34 9.46 5.36 -14.72
N LEU A 35 10.72 5.79 -14.83
CA LEU A 35 11.53 6.21 -13.68
C LEU A 35 11.42 7.70 -13.35
N ASP A 36 10.81 8.49 -14.23
CA ASP A 36 10.64 9.91 -13.93
C ASP A 36 9.70 10.12 -12.74
N VAL A 37 10.11 10.98 -11.82
CA VAL A 37 9.34 11.33 -10.63
C VAL A 37 8.36 12.47 -10.97
N ASP A 38 7.18 12.45 -10.39
CA ASP A 38 6.19 13.52 -10.54
C ASP A 38 6.75 14.83 -9.98
N LYS A 39 6.48 15.96 -10.65
CA LYS A 39 7.03 17.27 -10.25
C LYS A 39 6.66 17.68 -8.82
N ASP A 40 5.46 17.32 -8.38
CA ASP A 40 4.92 17.68 -7.06
C ASP A 40 5.40 16.74 -5.95
N GLN A 41 5.95 15.58 -6.28
CA GLN A 41 6.52 14.59 -5.35
C GLN A 41 5.73 14.47 -4.02
N PRO A 42 4.43 14.13 -4.04
CA PRO A 42 3.59 14.21 -2.86
C PRO A 42 4.04 13.30 -1.70
N LEU A 43 4.90 12.33 -1.99
CA LEU A 43 5.45 11.40 -1.00
C LEU A 43 6.96 11.58 -0.79
N LYS A 44 7.51 12.73 -1.13
CA LYS A 44 8.95 13.02 -0.94
C LYS A 44 9.37 12.80 0.51
N GLY A 45 10.46 12.05 0.69
CA GLY A 45 11.02 11.75 2.02
C GLY A 45 10.22 10.70 2.81
N LYS A 46 9.23 10.03 2.18
CA LYS A 46 8.46 8.94 2.78
C LYS A 46 9.03 7.59 2.44
N LEU A 47 8.87 6.62 3.34
CA LEU A 47 9.20 5.22 3.15
C LEU A 47 7.93 4.37 3.20
N ILE A 48 7.66 3.63 2.13
CA ILE A 48 6.52 2.72 2.05
C ILE A 48 6.99 1.27 2.16
N ILE A 49 6.50 0.56 3.17
CA ILE A 49 6.82 -0.84 3.39
C ILE A 49 5.77 -1.70 2.69
N GLN A 50 6.21 -2.68 1.91
CA GLN A 50 5.34 -3.59 1.17
C GLN A 50 5.55 -5.01 1.67
N MET A 51 4.47 -5.72 2.02
CA MET A 51 4.52 -7.13 2.40
C MET A 51 3.59 -7.97 1.51
N TYR A 52 4.13 -9.06 0.98
CA TYR A 52 3.44 -10.00 0.11
C TYR A 52 3.56 -11.42 0.64
N GLU A 53 2.47 -11.99 1.11
CA GLU A 53 2.41 -13.40 1.53
C GLU A 53 2.21 -14.37 0.36
N LYS A 54 1.68 -13.86 -0.76
CA LYS A 54 1.57 -14.58 -2.03
C LYS A 54 2.42 -13.94 -3.10
N GLN A 55 2.93 -14.76 -4.00
CA GLN A 55 3.61 -14.27 -5.21
C GLN A 55 2.68 -13.32 -5.99
N SER A 56 3.22 -12.18 -6.35
CA SER A 56 2.50 -11.15 -7.08
C SER A 56 3.48 -10.29 -7.87
N SER A 57 3.71 -10.62 -9.13
CA SER A 57 4.59 -9.82 -9.98
C SER A 57 3.94 -8.50 -10.39
N ARG A 58 2.72 -8.54 -10.93
CA ARG A 58 2.02 -7.33 -11.43
C ARG A 58 1.79 -6.29 -10.33
N THR A 59 1.16 -6.69 -9.22
CA THR A 59 0.87 -5.77 -8.11
C THR A 59 2.15 -5.21 -7.51
N ARG A 60 3.16 -6.07 -7.27
CA ARG A 60 4.45 -5.64 -6.69
C ARG A 60 5.15 -4.61 -7.56
N LEU A 61 5.27 -4.88 -8.86
CA LEU A 61 5.93 -3.96 -9.80
C LEU A 61 5.16 -2.65 -9.94
N SER A 62 3.83 -2.70 -10.11
CA SER A 62 3.03 -1.48 -10.28
C SER A 62 3.07 -0.57 -9.05
N PHE A 63 2.98 -1.13 -7.84
CA PHE A 63 3.11 -0.33 -6.62
C PHE A 63 4.52 0.19 -6.40
N HIS A 64 5.56 -0.61 -6.65
CA HIS A 64 6.94 -0.14 -6.56
C HIS A 64 7.20 1.07 -7.49
N ILE A 65 6.77 0.95 -8.74
CA ILE A 65 6.89 2.03 -9.73
C ILE A 65 6.09 3.26 -9.27
N ALA A 66 4.83 3.08 -8.88
CA ALA A 66 3.97 4.20 -8.46
C ALA A 66 4.53 4.94 -7.23
N ILE A 67 5.05 4.22 -6.24
CA ILE A 67 5.68 4.81 -5.05
C ILE A 67 6.88 5.68 -5.45
N ASN A 68 7.76 5.17 -6.31
CA ASN A 68 8.90 5.93 -6.82
C ASN A 68 8.45 7.16 -7.62
N GLN A 69 7.45 7.01 -8.49
CA GLN A 69 6.91 8.12 -9.27
C GLN A 69 6.33 9.24 -8.39
N LEU A 70 5.78 8.90 -7.23
CA LEU A 70 5.28 9.86 -6.25
C LEU A 70 6.37 10.45 -5.33
N GLY A 71 7.63 10.04 -5.51
CA GLY A 71 8.79 10.58 -4.79
C GLY A 71 9.14 9.87 -3.49
N ALA A 72 8.53 8.71 -3.18
CA ALA A 72 8.83 7.92 -2.00
C ALA A 72 9.84 6.81 -2.28
N GLY A 73 10.54 6.37 -1.23
CA GLY A 73 11.25 5.09 -1.21
C GLY A 73 10.31 3.92 -0.90
N SER A 74 10.66 2.72 -1.33
CA SER A 74 9.93 1.51 -0.96
C SER A 74 10.84 0.36 -0.59
N ILE A 75 10.41 -0.43 0.41
CA ILE A 75 11.06 -1.67 0.82
C ILE A 75 10.03 -2.79 0.75
N THR A 76 10.40 -3.91 0.13
CA THR A 76 9.60 -5.13 0.16
C THR A 76 10.17 -6.06 1.21
N VAL A 77 9.34 -6.47 2.17
CA VAL A 77 9.65 -7.45 3.20
C VAL A 77 8.86 -8.73 2.95
N LYS A 78 9.45 -9.87 3.24
CA LYS A 78 8.76 -11.15 3.16
C LYS A 78 8.20 -11.52 4.53
N ALA A 79 7.04 -12.15 4.57
CA ALA A 79 6.39 -12.54 5.83
C ALA A 79 7.28 -13.48 6.70
N ASN A 80 8.09 -14.34 6.05
CA ASN A 80 9.03 -15.22 6.75
C ASN A 80 10.26 -14.50 7.32
N GLU A 81 10.60 -13.32 6.81
CA GLU A 81 11.70 -12.48 7.33
C GLU A 81 11.28 -11.73 8.59
N LEU A 82 9.98 -11.52 8.77
CA LEU A 82 9.40 -10.84 9.95
C LEU A 82 9.10 -11.82 11.11
N HIS A 83 9.52 -13.09 11.01
CA HIS A 83 9.28 -14.14 12.02
C HIS A 83 7.82 -14.25 12.51
N LEU A 84 6.86 -13.77 11.73
CA LEU A 84 5.44 -13.80 12.04
C LEU A 84 4.93 -15.23 12.25
N GLY A 85 4.55 -15.55 13.48
CA GLY A 85 3.96 -16.83 13.83
C GLY A 85 4.93 -17.98 14.05
N LYS A 86 6.24 -17.75 14.07
CA LYS A 86 7.27 -18.75 14.44
C LYS A 86 7.99 -18.30 15.73
N GLY A 87 7.27 -18.30 16.83
CA GLY A 87 7.84 -18.54 18.16
C GLY A 87 8.37 -17.36 18.96
N SER A 88 8.67 -16.18 18.44
CA SER A 88 9.27 -15.11 19.25
C SER A 88 8.70 -13.70 19.07
N GLU A 89 8.02 -13.41 17.98
CA GLU A 89 7.54 -12.06 17.73
C GLU A 89 6.03 -12.04 17.47
N SER A 90 5.31 -11.23 18.24
CA SER A 90 3.88 -11.05 18.05
C SER A 90 3.60 -10.15 16.84
N LEU A 91 2.41 -10.28 16.23
CA LEU A 91 1.98 -9.37 15.17
C LEU A 91 1.93 -7.91 15.68
N GLU A 92 1.59 -7.71 16.95
CA GLU A 92 1.58 -6.41 17.60
C GLU A 92 2.98 -5.78 17.63
N ASP A 93 4.00 -6.54 18.03
CA ASP A 93 5.39 -6.06 18.06
C ASP A 93 5.90 -5.76 16.65
N THR A 94 5.63 -6.64 15.70
CA THR A 94 5.94 -6.39 14.28
C THR A 94 5.27 -5.12 13.77
N ALA A 95 4.00 -4.88 14.08
CA ALA A 95 3.28 -3.67 13.66
C ALA A 95 3.90 -2.40 14.28
N LYS A 96 4.31 -2.45 15.55
CA LYS A 96 5.03 -1.34 16.21
C LYS A 96 6.36 -1.05 15.52
N ILE A 97 7.15 -2.08 15.24
CA ILE A 97 8.43 -1.95 14.54
C ILE A 97 8.23 -1.33 13.15
N LEU A 98 7.31 -1.87 12.34
CA LEU A 98 7.01 -1.34 11.01
C LEU A 98 6.57 0.13 11.08
N SER A 99 5.81 0.50 12.11
CA SER A 99 5.36 1.89 12.33
C SER A 99 6.50 2.85 12.71
N THR A 100 7.60 2.32 13.25
CA THR A 100 8.79 3.13 13.58
C THR A 100 9.61 3.45 12.34
N TYR A 101 9.67 2.54 11.38
CA TYR A 101 10.51 2.68 10.19
C TYR A 101 9.79 3.27 8.97
N GLY A 102 8.49 2.99 8.81
CA GLY A 102 7.74 3.36 7.63
C GLY A 102 6.74 4.49 7.83
N ASP A 103 6.31 5.08 6.74
CA ASP A 103 5.24 6.08 6.69
C ASP A 103 3.94 5.51 6.14
N GLY A 104 3.97 4.30 5.61
CA GLY A 104 2.81 3.57 5.11
C GLY A 104 3.12 2.10 4.90
N PHE A 105 2.10 1.25 5.06
CA PHE A 105 2.22 -0.20 4.95
C PHE A 105 1.24 -0.76 3.92
N LEU A 106 1.75 -1.52 2.97
CA LEU A 106 0.98 -2.18 1.93
C LEU A 106 1.00 -3.69 2.18
N LEU A 107 -0.16 -4.29 2.32
CA LEU A 107 -0.27 -5.70 2.67
C LEU A 107 -1.08 -6.49 1.63
N ARG A 108 -0.49 -7.59 1.12
CA ARG A 108 -1.19 -8.65 0.41
C ARG A 108 -1.12 -9.93 1.21
N THR A 109 -2.27 -10.44 1.63
CA THR A 109 -2.35 -11.59 2.55
C THR A 109 -3.48 -12.55 2.18
N ASN A 110 -3.42 -13.75 2.75
CA ASN A 110 -4.48 -14.77 2.66
C ASN A 110 -5.45 -14.73 3.86
N SER A 111 -5.38 -13.71 4.70
CA SER A 111 -6.14 -13.63 5.94
C SER A 111 -6.72 -12.23 6.14
N ASP A 112 -8.04 -12.12 6.12
CA ASP A 112 -8.73 -10.88 6.48
C ASP A 112 -8.46 -10.50 7.94
N LYS A 113 -8.34 -11.50 8.82
CA LYS A 113 -7.97 -11.27 10.23
C LYS A 113 -6.61 -10.59 10.36
N LYS A 114 -5.61 -10.93 9.53
CA LYS A 114 -4.33 -10.21 9.55
C LYS A 114 -4.47 -8.76 9.17
N ILE A 115 -5.31 -8.42 8.17
CA ILE A 115 -5.60 -7.02 7.83
C ILE A 115 -6.16 -6.29 9.05
N GLU A 116 -7.12 -6.90 9.75
CA GLU A 116 -7.73 -6.32 10.96
C GLU A 116 -6.69 -6.14 12.07
N ASP A 117 -5.90 -7.17 12.34
CA ASP A 117 -4.90 -7.16 13.41
C ASP A 117 -3.80 -6.11 13.14
N PHE A 118 -3.31 -6.00 11.91
CA PHE A 118 -2.40 -4.92 11.53
C PHE A 118 -3.07 -3.54 11.63
N THR A 119 -4.32 -3.42 11.19
CA THR A 119 -5.06 -2.15 11.25
C THR A 119 -5.21 -1.64 12.69
N LYS A 120 -5.36 -2.54 13.66
CA LYS A 120 -5.46 -2.19 15.09
C LYS A 120 -4.14 -1.74 15.71
N ASN A 121 -3.03 -2.30 15.25
CA ASN A 121 -1.73 -2.17 15.90
C ASN A 121 -0.76 -1.21 15.18
N LEU A 122 -0.99 -0.92 13.89
CA LEU A 122 -0.19 0.06 13.15
C LEU A 122 -0.58 1.50 13.52
N THR A 123 0.44 2.35 13.66
CA THR A 123 0.26 3.81 13.78
C THR A 123 0.45 4.55 12.46
N ILE A 124 0.80 3.82 11.39
CA ILE A 124 0.90 4.31 10.01
C ILE A 124 -0.27 3.79 9.15
N PRO A 125 -0.63 4.47 8.04
CA PRO A 125 -1.70 4.01 7.16
C PRO A 125 -1.42 2.61 6.59
N ILE A 126 -2.47 1.77 6.51
CA ILE A 126 -2.40 0.49 5.81
C ILE A 126 -3.27 0.52 4.54
N ILE A 127 -2.73 -0.05 3.45
CA ILE A 127 -3.44 -0.28 2.20
C ILE A 127 -3.54 -1.79 1.96
N ASN A 128 -4.77 -2.27 1.80
CA ASN A 128 -5.04 -3.65 1.40
C ASN A 128 -4.79 -3.83 -0.11
N LEU A 129 -3.73 -4.55 -0.45
CA LEU A 129 -3.43 -4.89 -1.86
C LEU A 129 -4.27 -6.06 -2.37
N LEU A 130 -4.56 -7.01 -1.50
CA LEU A 130 -5.47 -8.13 -1.69
C LEU A 130 -5.60 -8.91 -0.38
N SER A 131 -6.82 -9.24 -0.01
CA SER A 131 -7.18 -10.23 1.01
C SER A 131 -8.28 -11.16 0.48
N PRO A 132 -8.66 -12.24 1.19
CA PRO A 132 -9.72 -13.15 0.72
C PRO A 132 -11.03 -12.45 0.36
N SER A 133 -11.45 -11.47 1.15
CA SER A 133 -12.73 -10.78 0.97
C SER A 133 -12.66 -9.51 0.10
N SER A 134 -11.46 -8.95 -0.15
CA SER A 134 -11.36 -7.62 -0.76
C SER A 134 -10.10 -7.39 -1.59
N HIS A 135 -10.27 -6.77 -2.76
CA HIS A 135 -9.18 -6.27 -3.60
C HIS A 135 -9.47 -4.82 -4.03
N PRO A 136 -9.44 -3.85 -3.08
CA PRO A 136 -9.93 -2.51 -3.33
C PRO A 136 -9.14 -1.78 -4.43
N CYS A 137 -7.83 -1.99 -4.49
CA CYS A 137 -6.98 -1.36 -5.49
C CYS A 137 -7.29 -1.84 -6.92
N GLN A 138 -7.61 -3.15 -7.10
CA GLN A 138 -7.98 -3.69 -8.40
C GLN A 138 -9.33 -3.15 -8.86
N VAL A 139 -10.34 -3.21 -7.99
CA VAL A 139 -11.68 -2.70 -8.31
C VAL A 139 -11.61 -1.22 -8.70
N LEU A 140 -10.84 -0.41 -7.95
CA LEU A 140 -10.66 1.01 -8.28
C LEU A 140 -9.96 1.22 -9.62
N SER A 141 -9.01 0.35 -9.96
CA SER A 141 -8.30 0.37 -11.24
C SER A 141 -9.20 -0.04 -12.41
N ASP A 142 -10.15 -0.97 -12.19
CA ASP A 142 -11.07 -1.45 -13.23
C ASP A 142 -12.12 -0.40 -13.61
N VAL A 143 -12.44 0.54 -12.72
CA VAL A 143 -13.36 1.66 -12.99
C VAL A 143 -12.65 2.91 -13.51
N PHE A 144 -11.32 2.90 -13.61
CA PHE A 144 -10.48 4.01 -14.07
C PHE A 144 -10.24 3.94 -15.59
#